data_fd849a38d1239981fd85ea632f937adb
#
_entry.id   fd849a38d1239981fd85ea632f937adb
#
_cell.length_a   1.000
_cell.length_b   1.000
_cell.length_c   1.000
_cell.angle_alpha   90.00
_cell.angle_beta   90.00
_cell.angle_gamma   90.00
#
_symmetry.space_group_name_H-M   'P 1'
#
loop_
_entity.id
_entity.type
_entity.pdbx_description
1 polymer ?
#
loop_
_entity_poly.entity_id
_entity_poly.type
_entity_poly.pdbx_seq_one_letter_code
_entity_poly.pdbx_strand_id
1 'polypeptide(L)'
;MEEIDPRDALIAELRAQVAERDARIAWLMAKVEELTARVAELEARLGQNSNNSSRPPSSDGPGVRRQSKKPTGRRPGGQPGHKKHERALLPIEQVQEVVDVMPEKCRGCERKLKGRDREPRRHQVVEVPPLVAQVTEYRCHALQCDRCGVVTRGEVPAHARSVFGDRLTALASLLVGKYRQSKRLVKDALSDMLGVELSVGSVSNLEAEMAQALAPAAAEALAFVQEAQAVNADETGFAQGREEGRAGRAWLWVVASALVVVFHIARSRGGQVARHLLGEDFAGILTTDRWSAYGFVDAGQRQVCWAHLTRDFQGFIDRGGEGGRIGRELMGERHRFFKWYHRVREGTLAREAFEKRMRGVERRVGQLLREAAVRAEKKTAGMAREILRLEKCLWTFVDVPELEPTNNFGERCIRHAVMYRKTSFGTQNEEGSRFVERIFTATTTLKLQNRDVLAFLTDTLAAHRRGLQGPSLLPSETVPPLALAA
;
A
#
# COMPACT_ATOMS: atom_id res chain seq x y z
N MET A 1 89.27 -3.40 -28.20
CA MET A 1 87.89 -2.99 -28.32
C MET A 1 87.34 -3.82 -29.46
N GLU A 2 86.63 -4.90 -29.16
CA GLU A 2 85.87 -5.66 -30.16
C GLU A 2 84.73 -4.81 -30.69
N GLU A 3 84.75 -4.51 -32.00
CA GLU A 3 83.58 -3.86 -32.66
C GLU A 3 82.44 -4.85 -32.65
N ILE A 4 81.37 -4.50 -31.90
CA ILE A 4 80.11 -5.27 -31.88
C ILE A 4 79.48 -5.19 -33.28
N ASP A 5 79.26 -6.34 -33.91
CA ASP A 5 78.61 -6.43 -35.22
C ASP A 5 77.27 -5.62 -35.18
N PRO A 6 77.05 -4.68 -36.11
CA PRO A 6 75.81 -3.89 -36.17
C PRO A 6 74.56 -4.76 -36.23
N ARG A 7 74.63 -5.98 -36.69
CA ARG A 7 73.54 -6.95 -36.70
C ARG A 7 73.19 -7.45 -35.30
N ASP A 8 74.20 -7.70 -34.45
CA ASP A 8 73.99 -8.15 -33.08
C ASP A 8 73.35 -7.04 -32.20
N ALA A 9 73.75 -5.81 -32.44
CA ALA A 9 73.14 -4.64 -31.78
C ALA A 9 71.66 -4.49 -32.17
N LEU A 10 71.31 -4.63 -33.44
CA LEU A 10 69.96 -4.58 -33.94
C LEU A 10 69.09 -5.74 -33.39
N ILE A 11 69.67 -6.96 -33.33
CA ILE A 11 68.97 -8.12 -32.73
C ILE A 11 68.66 -7.90 -31.23
N ALA A 12 69.61 -7.33 -30.49
CA ALA A 12 69.42 -7.00 -29.08
C ALA A 12 68.32 -5.96 -28.89
N GLU A 13 68.30 -4.92 -29.73
CA GLU A 13 67.26 -3.89 -29.71
C GLU A 13 65.83 -4.48 -30.02
N LEU A 14 65.75 -5.29 -31.08
CA LEU A 14 64.50 -5.96 -31.45
C LEU A 14 64.01 -6.91 -30.36
N ARG A 15 64.88 -7.66 -29.69
CA ARG A 15 64.56 -8.50 -28.56
C ARG A 15 64.01 -7.68 -27.37
N ALA A 16 64.62 -6.53 -27.08
CA ALA A 16 64.13 -5.63 -26.03
C ALA A 16 62.78 -5.08 -26.37
N GLN A 17 62.50 -4.67 -27.60
CA GLN A 17 61.21 -4.20 -28.07
C GLN A 17 60.12 -5.30 -27.99
N VAL A 18 60.49 -6.55 -28.36
CA VAL A 18 59.55 -7.71 -28.20
C VAL A 18 59.25 -7.96 -26.74
N ALA A 19 60.26 -7.97 -25.87
CA ALA A 19 60.03 -8.18 -24.43
C ALA A 19 59.15 -7.08 -23.80
N GLU A 20 59.33 -5.81 -24.20
CA GLU A 20 58.45 -4.71 -23.75
C GLU A 20 57.02 -4.90 -24.24
N ARG A 21 56.83 -5.29 -25.50
CA ARG A 21 55.51 -5.60 -26.06
C ARG A 21 54.84 -6.75 -25.34
N ASP A 22 55.57 -7.84 -25.07
CA ASP A 22 55.07 -9.00 -24.36
C ASP A 22 54.64 -8.64 -22.92
N ALA A 23 55.44 -7.85 -22.22
CA ALA A 23 55.07 -7.33 -20.90
C ALA A 23 53.79 -6.46 -20.94
N ARG A 24 53.69 -5.62 -22.01
CA ARG A 24 52.48 -4.79 -22.19
C ARG A 24 51.25 -5.63 -22.53
N ILE A 25 51.40 -6.67 -23.35
CA ILE A 25 50.32 -7.62 -23.66
C ILE A 25 49.88 -8.34 -22.39
N ALA A 26 50.82 -8.85 -21.58
CA ALA A 26 50.49 -9.52 -20.31
C ALA A 26 49.73 -8.58 -19.37
N TRP A 27 50.13 -7.33 -19.23
CA TRP A 27 49.44 -6.33 -18.42
C TRP A 27 48.02 -6.03 -18.96
N LEU A 28 47.88 -5.88 -20.29
CA LEU A 28 46.56 -5.66 -20.92
C LEU A 28 45.63 -6.86 -20.72
N MET A 29 46.14 -8.09 -20.85
CA MET A 29 45.34 -9.31 -20.60
C MET A 29 44.84 -9.38 -19.17
N ALA A 30 45.68 -9.10 -18.18
CA ALA A 30 45.28 -9.03 -16.78
C ALA A 30 44.22 -7.94 -16.54
N LYS A 31 44.35 -6.79 -17.20
CA LYS A 31 43.39 -5.70 -17.10
C LYS A 31 42.05 -6.02 -17.75
N VAL A 32 42.04 -6.71 -18.88
CA VAL A 32 40.83 -7.22 -19.54
C VAL A 32 40.12 -8.23 -18.64
N GLU A 33 40.85 -9.14 -18.01
CA GLU A 33 40.27 -10.12 -17.08
C GLU A 33 39.64 -9.44 -15.86
N GLU A 34 40.31 -8.46 -15.24
CA GLU A 34 39.80 -7.64 -14.15
C GLU A 34 38.50 -6.92 -14.57
N LEU A 35 38.49 -6.27 -15.73
CA LEU A 35 37.31 -5.54 -16.22
C LEU A 35 36.18 -6.48 -16.58
N THR A 36 36.45 -7.64 -17.15
CA THR A 36 35.44 -8.66 -17.46
C THR A 36 34.77 -9.18 -16.17
N ALA A 37 35.56 -9.47 -15.14
CA ALA A 37 35.07 -9.85 -13.83
C ALA A 37 34.18 -8.72 -13.22
N ARG A 38 34.60 -7.48 -13.36
CA ARG A 38 33.86 -6.32 -12.88
C ARG A 38 32.55 -6.10 -13.62
N VAL A 39 32.52 -6.28 -14.95
CA VAL A 39 31.30 -6.23 -15.76
C VAL A 39 30.34 -7.33 -15.33
N ALA A 40 30.80 -8.57 -15.17
CA ALA A 40 29.96 -9.68 -14.71
C ALA A 40 29.38 -9.41 -13.31
N GLU A 41 30.16 -8.83 -12.39
CA GLU A 41 29.65 -8.41 -11.07
C GLU A 41 28.56 -7.36 -11.19
N LEU A 42 28.76 -6.33 -12.04
CA LEU A 42 27.79 -5.26 -12.23
C LEU A 42 26.50 -5.77 -12.89
N GLU A 43 26.60 -6.64 -13.89
CA GLU A 43 25.44 -7.28 -14.53
C GLU A 43 24.65 -8.13 -13.53
N ALA A 44 25.34 -8.93 -12.71
CA ALA A 44 24.71 -9.68 -11.64
C ALA A 44 23.96 -8.77 -10.64
N ARG A 45 24.53 -7.60 -10.29
CA ARG A 45 23.90 -6.61 -9.43
C ARG A 45 22.71 -5.93 -10.09
N LEU A 46 22.78 -5.61 -11.37
CA LEU A 46 21.67 -5.04 -12.15
C LEU A 46 20.53 -6.03 -12.33
N GLY A 47 20.82 -7.31 -12.50
CA GLY A 47 19.83 -8.39 -12.61
C GLY A 47 19.10 -8.71 -11.31
N GLN A 48 19.53 -8.16 -10.16
CA GLN A 48 18.87 -8.38 -8.88
C GLN A 48 17.52 -7.68 -8.78
N ASN A 49 16.49 -8.44 -8.38
CA ASN A 49 15.11 -7.98 -8.12
C ASN A 49 14.52 -8.74 -6.93
N SER A 50 13.27 -8.45 -6.59
CA SER A 50 12.59 -9.10 -5.45
C SER A 50 12.35 -10.60 -5.60
N ASN A 51 12.50 -11.17 -6.81
CA ASN A 51 12.32 -12.60 -7.06
C ASN A 51 13.61 -13.41 -6.85
N ASN A 52 14.78 -12.81 -7.03
CA ASN A 52 16.08 -13.50 -7.03
C ASN A 52 17.06 -12.96 -5.97
N SER A 53 16.65 -12.00 -5.14
CA SER A 53 17.49 -11.42 -4.09
C SER A 53 16.65 -10.93 -2.90
N SER A 54 17.33 -10.43 -1.87
CA SER A 54 16.72 -9.80 -0.69
C SER A 54 16.13 -8.41 -0.94
N ARG A 55 16.15 -7.90 -2.17
CA ARG A 55 15.58 -6.58 -2.50
C ARG A 55 14.07 -6.56 -2.28
N PRO A 56 13.51 -5.48 -1.69
CA PRO A 56 12.08 -5.37 -1.50
C PRO A 56 11.35 -5.14 -2.84
N PRO A 57 10.10 -5.65 -3.03
CA PRO A 57 9.33 -5.44 -4.25
C PRO A 57 9.11 -3.97 -4.63
N SER A 58 9.22 -3.06 -3.67
CA SER A 58 9.10 -1.61 -3.91
C SER A 58 10.29 -1.02 -4.68
N SER A 59 11.43 -1.73 -4.74
CA SER A 59 12.62 -1.35 -5.50
C SER A 59 12.67 -1.95 -6.90
N ASP A 60 11.73 -2.82 -7.25
CA ASP A 60 11.67 -3.43 -8.59
C ASP A 60 11.31 -2.39 -9.64
N GLY A 61 11.97 -2.49 -10.80
CA GLY A 61 11.63 -1.69 -11.97
C GLY A 61 10.27 -2.09 -12.59
N PRO A 62 9.71 -1.26 -13.49
CA PRO A 62 8.38 -1.50 -14.08
C PRO A 62 8.22 -2.84 -14.82
N GLY A 63 9.31 -3.43 -15.30
CA GLY A 63 9.32 -4.68 -16.05
C GLY A 63 9.45 -5.95 -15.22
N VAL A 64 9.69 -5.85 -13.91
CA VAL A 64 9.88 -7.02 -13.04
C VAL A 64 8.54 -7.66 -12.74
N ARG A 65 8.25 -8.79 -13.38
CA ARG A 65 7.09 -9.62 -13.07
C ARG A 65 7.40 -10.52 -11.87
N ARG A 66 6.48 -10.64 -10.93
CA ARG A 66 6.56 -11.70 -9.90
C ARG A 66 6.71 -13.04 -10.61
N GLN A 67 7.62 -13.88 -10.12
CA GLN A 67 7.70 -15.27 -10.60
C GLN A 67 6.31 -15.88 -10.52
N SER A 68 5.74 -16.24 -11.67
CA SER A 68 4.53 -17.03 -11.70
C SER A 68 4.82 -18.34 -10.97
N LYS A 69 3.87 -18.82 -10.18
CA LYS A 69 3.93 -20.20 -9.66
C LYS A 69 4.29 -21.10 -10.84
N LYS A 70 5.15 -22.14 -10.59
CA LYS A 70 5.57 -23.08 -11.63
C LYS A 70 4.39 -23.42 -12.54
N PRO A 71 4.57 -23.44 -13.86
CA PRO A 71 3.49 -23.78 -14.78
C PRO A 71 2.85 -25.09 -14.34
N THR A 72 1.57 -25.06 -14.02
CA THR A 72 0.83 -26.26 -13.57
C THR A 72 0.47 -27.18 -14.73
N GLY A 73 0.94 -26.90 -15.96
CA GLY A 73 0.54 -27.59 -17.18
C GLY A 73 -0.92 -27.32 -17.62
N ARG A 74 -1.65 -26.51 -16.85
CA ARG A 74 -3.04 -26.16 -17.13
C ARG A 74 -3.11 -24.96 -18.08
N ARG A 75 -4.05 -24.95 -19.01
CA ARG A 75 -4.28 -23.80 -19.90
C ARG A 75 -4.74 -22.58 -19.10
N PRO A 76 -4.32 -21.34 -19.49
CA PRO A 76 -4.84 -20.12 -18.87
C PRO A 76 -6.37 -20.05 -19.03
N GLY A 77 -7.07 -19.60 -18.00
CA GLY A 77 -8.55 -19.46 -18.00
C GLY A 77 -9.24 -20.37 -16.98
N GLY A 78 -10.56 -20.43 -17.04
CA GLY A 78 -11.39 -21.27 -16.17
C GLY A 78 -11.07 -22.74 -16.38
N GLN A 79 -10.76 -23.46 -15.30
CA GLN A 79 -10.50 -24.89 -15.35
C GLN A 79 -11.81 -25.70 -15.35
N PRO A 80 -11.83 -26.96 -15.81
CA PRO A 80 -13.02 -27.82 -15.68
C PRO A 80 -13.53 -27.80 -14.23
N GLY A 81 -14.82 -27.54 -14.06
CA GLY A 81 -15.46 -27.39 -12.74
C GLY A 81 -15.37 -26.00 -12.12
N HIS A 82 -14.70 -25.03 -12.77
CA HIS A 82 -14.74 -23.64 -12.31
C HIS A 82 -16.14 -23.05 -12.49
N LYS A 83 -16.77 -22.67 -11.39
CA LYS A 83 -18.07 -21.96 -11.46
C LYS A 83 -17.85 -20.61 -12.14
N LYS A 84 -18.56 -20.37 -13.22
CA LYS A 84 -18.57 -19.08 -13.92
C LYS A 84 -18.99 -17.99 -12.93
N HIS A 85 -18.20 -16.93 -12.81
CA HIS A 85 -18.58 -15.77 -12.00
C HIS A 85 -19.57 -14.94 -12.82
N GLU A 86 -20.85 -15.20 -12.60
CA GLU A 86 -21.91 -14.41 -13.24
C GLU A 86 -22.26 -13.21 -12.36
N ARG A 87 -22.55 -12.09 -13.01
CA ARG A 87 -23.06 -10.91 -12.32
C ARG A 87 -24.42 -11.26 -11.72
N ALA A 88 -24.60 -11.03 -10.42
CA ALA A 88 -25.92 -11.16 -9.80
C ALA A 88 -26.88 -10.18 -10.45
N LEU A 89 -28.04 -10.69 -10.88
CA LEU A 89 -29.11 -9.87 -11.41
C LEU A 89 -29.81 -9.13 -10.26
N LEU A 90 -30.13 -7.86 -10.50
CA LEU A 90 -30.93 -7.11 -9.56
C LEU A 90 -32.33 -7.76 -9.40
N PRO A 91 -32.94 -7.73 -8.19
CA PRO A 91 -34.33 -8.04 -8.00
C PRO A 91 -35.21 -7.19 -8.91
N ILE A 92 -36.37 -7.73 -9.31
CA ILE A 92 -37.23 -7.07 -10.31
C ILE A 92 -37.75 -5.71 -9.80
N GLU A 93 -37.90 -5.58 -8.50
CA GLU A 93 -38.34 -4.37 -7.80
C GLU A 93 -37.34 -3.22 -7.89
N GLN A 94 -36.08 -3.52 -8.21
CA GLN A 94 -34.99 -2.56 -8.39
C GLN A 94 -34.70 -2.26 -9.87
N VAL A 95 -35.45 -2.83 -10.78
CA VAL A 95 -35.32 -2.62 -12.23
C VAL A 95 -36.27 -1.50 -12.66
N GLN A 96 -35.72 -0.45 -13.31
CA GLN A 96 -36.50 0.72 -13.72
C GLN A 96 -37.47 0.41 -14.86
N GLU A 97 -37.07 -0.49 -15.77
CA GLU A 97 -37.89 -0.86 -16.93
C GLU A 97 -37.78 -2.36 -17.20
N VAL A 98 -38.92 -3.00 -17.44
CA VAL A 98 -39.01 -4.41 -17.84
C VAL A 98 -39.62 -4.50 -19.23
N VAL A 99 -38.84 -5.04 -20.18
CA VAL A 99 -39.27 -5.24 -21.56
C VAL A 99 -39.43 -6.72 -21.84
N ASP A 100 -40.65 -7.14 -22.15
CA ASP A 100 -40.93 -8.52 -22.55
C ASP A 100 -40.61 -8.71 -24.04
N VAL A 101 -39.59 -9.52 -24.32
CA VAL A 101 -39.19 -9.87 -25.71
C VAL A 101 -39.79 -11.22 -26.08
N MET A 102 -40.85 -11.18 -26.87
CA MET A 102 -41.59 -12.36 -27.28
C MET A 102 -41.15 -12.82 -28.67
N PRO A 103 -40.92 -14.13 -28.86
CA PRO A 103 -40.68 -14.67 -30.20
C PRO A 103 -41.96 -14.63 -31.02
N GLU A 104 -41.94 -14.00 -32.20
CA GLU A 104 -43.09 -13.86 -33.04
C GLU A 104 -43.46 -15.15 -33.82
N LYS A 105 -42.44 -15.87 -34.28
CA LYS A 105 -42.58 -17.06 -35.14
C LYS A 105 -41.76 -18.23 -34.66
N CYS A 106 -42.25 -19.43 -34.88
CA CYS A 106 -41.52 -20.67 -34.66
C CYS A 106 -40.35 -20.80 -35.64
N ARG A 107 -39.13 -21.03 -35.11
CA ARG A 107 -37.92 -21.22 -35.93
C ARG A 107 -37.93 -22.47 -36.80
N GLY A 108 -38.81 -23.46 -36.52
CA GLY A 108 -38.89 -24.70 -37.27
C GLY A 108 -39.97 -24.71 -38.37
N CYS A 109 -41.10 -24.00 -38.17
CA CYS A 109 -42.23 -24.03 -39.14
C CYS A 109 -42.82 -22.66 -39.44
N GLU A 110 -42.22 -21.56 -39.01
CA GLU A 110 -42.58 -20.16 -39.24
C GLU A 110 -43.98 -19.76 -38.79
N ARG A 111 -44.73 -20.67 -38.15
CA ARG A 111 -46.08 -20.37 -37.62
C ARG A 111 -45.97 -19.36 -36.46
N LYS A 112 -46.92 -18.44 -36.40
CA LYS A 112 -47.04 -17.46 -35.30
C LYS A 112 -47.20 -18.17 -33.97
N LEU A 113 -46.37 -17.81 -33.02
CA LEU A 113 -46.38 -18.36 -31.67
C LEU A 113 -47.40 -17.61 -30.80
N LYS A 114 -48.02 -18.34 -29.90
CA LYS A 114 -48.97 -17.84 -28.89
C LYS A 114 -48.61 -18.48 -27.54
N GLY A 115 -48.82 -17.76 -26.47
CA GLY A 115 -48.58 -18.25 -25.13
C GLY A 115 -47.72 -17.32 -24.31
N ARG A 116 -47.41 -17.71 -23.09
CA ARG A 116 -46.56 -16.94 -22.16
C ARG A 116 -45.60 -17.93 -21.48
N ASP A 117 -44.30 -17.53 -21.45
CA ASP A 117 -43.30 -18.21 -20.65
C ASP A 117 -43.45 -17.79 -19.19
N ARG A 118 -43.49 -18.77 -18.24
CA ARG A 118 -43.63 -18.50 -16.80
C ARG A 118 -42.30 -18.16 -16.16
N GLU A 119 -41.16 -18.58 -16.75
CA GLU A 119 -39.81 -18.38 -16.24
C GLU A 119 -38.89 -17.86 -17.34
N PRO A 120 -39.12 -16.64 -17.85
CA PRO A 120 -38.31 -16.10 -18.93
C PRO A 120 -36.84 -15.91 -18.49
N ARG A 121 -35.91 -16.22 -19.42
CA ARG A 121 -34.51 -15.94 -19.22
C ARG A 121 -34.29 -14.45 -19.06
N ARG A 122 -33.80 -14.03 -17.88
CA ARG A 122 -33.53 -12.64 -17.59
C ARG A 122 -32.19 -12.17 -18.15
N HIS A 123 -32.17 -10.98 -18.76
CA HIS A 123 -30.98 -10.26 -19.18
C HIS A 123 -31.12 -8.81 -18.72
N GLN A 124 -30.10 -8.24 -18.08
CA GLN A 124 -30.13 -6.86 -17.58
C GLN A 124 -29.01 -6.04 -18.21
N VAL A 125 -29.36 -4.92 -18.79
CA VAL A 125 -28.46 -3.86 -19.25
C VAL A 125 -28.47 -2.75 -18.21
N VAL A 126 -27.30 -2.26 -17.83
CA VAL A 126 -27.16 -1.13 -16.91
C VAL A 126 -26.62 0.03 -17.70
N GLU A 127 -27.37 1.11 -17.69
CA GLU A 127 -27.01 2.37 -18.32
C GLU A 127 -26.89 3.48 -17.27
N VAL A 128 -26.03 4.46 -17.51
CA VAL A 128 -25.90 5.66 -16.72
C VAL A 128 -26.62 6.79 -17.45
N PRO A 129 -27.72 7.34 -16.88
CA PRO A 129 -28.39 8.46 -17.52
C PRO A 129 -27.50 9.70 -17.54
N PRO A 130 -27.78 10.70 -18.40
CA PRO A 130 -27.07 11.97 -18.41
C PRO A 130 -27.06 12.60 -17.01
N LEU A 131 -25.86 12.86 -16.51
CA LEU A 131 -25.67 13.51 -15.19
C LEU A 131 -25.67 15.03 -15.38
N VAL A 132 -26.68 15.71 -14.85
CA VAL A 132 -26.80 17.17 -14.91
C VAL A 132 -26.62 17.77 -13.52
N ALA A 133 -25.70 18.74 -13.41
CA ALA A 133 -25.49 19.47 -12.16
C ALA A 133 -26.74 20.32 -11.81
N GLN A 134 -27.15 20.29 -10.55
CA GLN A 134 -28.23 21.15 -10.06
C GLN A 134 -27.63 22.48 -9.59
N VAL A 135 -28.22 23.59 -10.03
CA VAL A 135 -27.81 24.95 -9.66
C VAL A 135 -28.91 25.60 -8.82
N THR A 136 -28.54 26.11 -7.64
CA THR A 136 -29.42 26.91 -6.79
C THR A 136 -28.94 28.36 -6.77
N GLU A 137 -29.82 29.30 -7.08
CA GLU A 137 -29.52 30.74 -7.04
C GLU A 137 -30.06 31.37 -5.76
N TYR A 138 -29.19 32.06 -5.00
CA TYR A 138 -29.54 32.83 -3.81
C TYR A 138 -29.56 34.31 -4.18
N ARG A 139 -30.74 34.97 -4.14
CA ARG A 139 -30.90 36.38 -4.43
C ARG A 139 -30.93 37.20 -3.14
N CYS A 140 -29.85 37.85 -2.80
CA CYS A 140 -29.70 38.68 -1.61
C CYS A 140 -30.19 40.09 -1.86
N HIS A 141 -31.44 40.40 -1.50
CA HIS A 141 -32.02 41.73 -1.66
C HIS A 141 -31.49 42.70 -0.63
N ALA A 142 -31.35 43.99 -1.04
CA ALA A 142 -31.05 45.09 -0.16
C ALA A 142 -32.35 45.92 0.01
N LEU A 143 -32.81 46.09 1.25
CA LEU A 143 -33.99 46.85 1.57
C LEU A 143 -33.65 48.02 2.47
N GLN A 144 -34.22 49.22 2.16
CA GLN A 144 -34.09 50.40 2.99
C GLN A 144 -35.19 50.43 4.04
N CYS A 145 -34.81 50.73 5.27
CA CYS A 145 -35.78 50.90 6.36
C CYS A 145 -36.48 52.25 6.22
N ASP A 146 -37.81 52.21 6.15
CA ASP A 146 -38.64 53.42 6.02
C ASP A 146 -38.58 54.36 7.27
N ARG A 147 -38.15 53.79 8.41
CA ARG A 147 -38.07 54.52 9.68
C ARG A 147 -36.72 55.21 9.89
N CYS A 148 -35.60 54.57 9.55
CA CYS A 148 -34.27 55.10 9.86
C CYS A 148 -33.37 55.28 8.62
N GLY A 149 -33.84 54.92 7.43
CA GLY A 149 -33.11 55.08 6.18
C GLY A 149 -31.96 54.07 5.99
N VAL A 150 -31.67 53.21 6.97
CA VAL A 150 -30.58 52.23 6.89
C VAL A 150 -30.91 51.15 5.87
N VAL A 151 -29.97 50.89 4.95
CA VAL A 151 -30.07 49.78 3.97
C VAL A 151 -29.52 48.47 4.60
N THR A 152 -30.33 47.46 4.69
CA THR A 152 -29.98 46.13 5.18
C THR A 152 -30.01 45.14 4.02
N ARG A 153 -28.91 44.39 3.82
CA ARG A 153 -28.78 43.37 2.77
C ARG A 153 -28.96 41.99 3.38
N GLY A 154 -29.75 41.15 2.73
CA GLY A 154 -29.81 39.70 3.04
C GLY A 154 -28.44 39.04 2.80
N GLU A 155 -28.11 38.03 3.61
CA GLU A 155 -26.87 37.30 3.50
C GLU A 155 -27.13 35.86 2.99
N VAL A 156 -26.19 35.35 2.22
CA VAL A 156 -26.19 33.94 1.82
C VAL A 156 -26.01 33.07 3.09
N PRO A 157 -26.85 32.04 3.30
CA PRO A 157 -26.71 31.15 4.44
C PRO A 157 -25.33 30.53 4.53
N ALA A 158 -24.81 30.27 5.73
CA ALA A 158 -23.46 29.80 5.98
C ALA A 158 -23.12 28.54 5.15
N HIS A 159 -24.04 27.58 5.06
CA HIS A 159 -23.89 26.34 4.31
C HIS A 159 -23.81 26.53 2.78
N ALA A 160 -24.23 27.67 2.27
CA ALA A 160 -24.27 28.01 0.85
C ALA A 160 -23.22 29.06 0.45
N ARG A 161 -22.30 29.45 1.35
CA ARG A 161 -21.23 30.43 1.05
C ARG A 161 -20.24 29.93 0.01
N SER A 162 -19.99 28.58 -0.02
CA SER A 162 -19.22 27.98 -1.11
C SER A 162 -20.05 27.92 -2.39
N VAL A 163 -19.46 28.29 -3.52
CA VAL A 163 -20.12 28.21 -4.84
C VAL A 163 -20.24 26.76 -5.33
N PHE A 164 -19.63 25.82 -4.66
CA PHE A 164 -19.71 24.38 -4.97
C PHE A 164 -20.38 23.62 -3.83
N GLY A 165 -21.42 22.85 -4.17
CA GLY A 165 -22.21 22.08 -3.20
C GLY A 165 -21.42 20.95 -2.52
N ASP A 166 -21.99 20.40 -1.44
CA ASP A 166 -21.33 19.42 -0.59
C ASP A 166 -20.91 18.17 -1.37
N ARG A 167 -21.79 17.61 -2.19
CA ARG A 167 -21.54 16.39 -2.96
C ARG A 167 -20.50 16.59 -4.08
N LEU A 168 -20.49 17.76 -4.73
CA LEU A 168 -19.50 18.09 -5.75
C LEU A 168 -18.11 18.24 -5.14
N THR A 169 -18.02 18.91 -4.00
CA THR A 169 -16.77 19.05 -3.24
C THR A 169 -16.25 17.68 -2.77
N ALA A 170 -17.13 16.82 -2.25
CA ALA A 170 -16.79 15.44 -1.87
C ALA A 170 -16.30 14.62 -3.05
N LEU A 171 -16.94 14.74 -4.22
CA LEU A 171 -16.53 14.05 -5.45
C LEU A 171 -15.16 14.52 -5.92
N ALA A 172 -14.92 15.84 -6.00
CA ALA A 172 -13.62 16.39 -6.37
C ALA A 172 -12.50 15.90 -5.44
N SER A 173 -12.73 15.95 -4.12
CA SER A 173 -11.78 15.46 -3.11
C SER A 173 -11.52 13.96 -3.23
N LEU A 174 -12.55 13.18 -3.54
CA LEU A 174 -12.43 11.74 -3.77
C LEU A 174 -11.60 11.41 -5.01
N LEU A 175 -11.80 12.16 -6.10
CA LEU A 175 -11.03 12.01 -7.34
C LEU A 175 -9.55 12.31 -7.13
N VAL A 176 -9.21 13.39 -6.42
CA VAL A 176 -7.82 13.71 -6.09
C VAL A 176 -7.23 12.68 -5.12
N GLY A 177 -7.86 12.44 -3.99
CA GLY A 177 -7.34 11.61 -2.92
C GLY A 177 -7.31 10.13 -3.29
N LYS A 178 -8.45 9.48 -3.28
CA LYS A 178 -8.56 8.02 -3.48
C LYS A 178 -8.22 7.58 -4.91
N TYR A 179 -8.68 8.34 -5.92
CA TYR A 179 -8.47 8.00 -7.32
C TYR A 179 -7.19 8.62 -7.91
N ARG A 180 -6.47 9.43 -7.14
CA ARG A 180 -5.12 9.93 -7.47
C ARG A 180 -5.05 10.73 -8.76
N GLN A 181 -6.14 11.42 -9.10
CA GLN A 181 -6.16 12.30 -10.24
C GLN A 181 -5.42 13.60 -9.94
N SER A 182 -4.73 14.17 -10.92
CA SER A 182 -4.20 15.51 -10.78
C SER A 182 -5.35 16.54 -10.73
N LYS A 183 -5.13 17.68 -10.10
CA LYS A 183 -6.14 18.76 -10.02
C LYS A 183 -6.64 19.20 -11.40
N ARG A 184 -5.78 19.15 -12.42
CA ARG A 184 -6.16 19.45 -13.82
C ARG A 184 -7.10 18.37 -14.36
N LEU A 185 -6.76 17.10 -14.18
CA LEU A 185 -7.64 15.99 -14.60
C LEU A 185 -8.98 15.99 -13.85
N VAL A 186 -9.01 16.40 -12.59
CA VAL A 186 -10.28 16.55 -11.84
C VAL A 186 -11.13 17.67 -12.42
N LYS A 187 -10.52 18.82 -12.71
CA LYS A 187 -11.20 19.91 -13.42
C LYS A 187 -11.82 19.40 -14.74
N ASP A 188 -11.01 18.79 -15.58
CA ASP A 188 -11.44 18.30 -16.90
C ASP A 188 -12.55 17.22 -16.77
N ALA A 189 -12.40 16.26 -15.83
CA ALA A 189 -13.40 15.22 -15.59
C ALA A 189 -14.75 15.77 -15.08
N LEU A 190 -14.75 16.82 -14.27
CA LEU A 190 -15.99 17.44 -13.80
C LEU A 190 -16.68 18.26 -14.90
N SER A 191 -15.90 18.91 -15.78
CA SER A 191 -16.42 19.54 -16.98
C SER A 191 -17.02 18.54 -17.95
N ASP A 192 -16.25 17.48 -18.32
CA ASP A 192 -16.68 16.48 -19.31
C ASP A 192 -17.90 15.67 -18.88
N MET A 193 -17.96 15.26 -17.60
CA MET A 193 -19.00 14.34 -17.09
C MET A 193 -20.21 15.06 -16.52
N LEU A 194 -20.06 16.27 -15.98
CA LEU A 194 -21.10 16.96 -15.24
C LEU A 194 -21.39 18.37 -15.78
N GLY A 195 -20.64 18.86 -16.75
CA GLY A 195 -20.75 20.22 -17.28
C GLY A 195 -20.41 21.30 -16.24
N VAL A 196 -19.57 20.98 -15.23
CA VAL A 196 -19.21 21.90 -14.15
C VAL A 196 -17.83 22.50 -14.40
N GLU A 197 -17.78 23.80 -14.65
CA GLU A 197 -16.54 24.53 -14.85
C GLU A 197 -15.96 25.01 -13.51
N LEU A 198 -14.68 24.68 -13.27
CA LEU A 198 -13.93 25.14 -12.11
C LEU A 198 -12.45 25.34 -12.44
N SER A 199 -11.78 26.18 -11.65
CA SER A 199 -10.32 26.38 -11.79
C SER A 199 -9.52 25.33 -11.01
N VAL A 200 -8.23 25.17 -11.37
CA VAL A 200 -7.30 24.34 -10.58
C VAL A 200 -7.18 24.88 -9.14
N GLY A 201 -7.22 26.19 -8.96
CA GLY A 201 -7.25 26.83 -7.65
C GLY A 201 -8.50 26.46 -6.84
N SER A 202 -9.68 26.42 -7.51
CA SER A 202 -10.91 25.96 -6.88
C SER A 202 -10.77 24.52 -6.36
N VAL A 203 -10.19 23.59 -7.15
CA VAL A 203 -9.94 22.21 -6.68
C VAL A 203 -9.08 22.22 -5.42
N SER A 204 -8.03 23.07 -5.35
CA SER A 204 -7.19 23.17 -4.16
C SER A 204 -7.96 23.66 -2.93
N ASN A 205 -8.85 24.63 -3.11
CA ASN A 205 -9.69 25.15 -2.01
C ASN A 205 -10.67 24.08 -1.50
N LEU A 206 -11.27 23.29 -2.42
CA LEU A 206 -12.15 22.16 -2.06
C LEU A 206 -11.41 21.07 -1.27
N GLU A 207 -10.15 20.77 -1.63
CA GLU A 207 -9.31 19.86 -0.87
C GLU A 207 -9.04 20.39 0.55
N ALA A 208 -8.68 21.65 0.69
CA ALA A 208 -8.41 22.26 1.98
C ALA A 208 -9.66 22.25 2.89
N GLU A 209 -10.81 22.58 2.34
CA GLU A 209 -12.09 22.54 3.05
C GLU A 209 -12.44 21.10 3.50
N MET A 210 -12.31 20.13 2.61
CA MET A 210 -12.51 18.70 2.94
C MET A 210 -11.53 18.23 4.01
N ALA A 211 -10.28 18.65 3.95
CA ALA A 211 -9.30 18.33 4.97
C ALA A 211 -9.71 18.86 6.35
N GLN A 212 -10.24 20.08 6.41
CA GLN A 212 -10.75 20.66 7.67
C GLN A 212 -11.97 19.90 8.15
N ALA A 213 -12.91 19.60 7.28
CA ALA A 213 -14.14 18.84 7.61
C ALA A 213 -13.85 17.44 8.16
N LEU A 214 -12.82 16.76 7.64
CA LEU A 214 -12.40 15.43 8.08
C LEU A 214 -11.57 15.43 9.39
N ALA A 215 -11.12 16.58 9.88
CA ALA A 215 -10.22 16.63 11.04
C ALA A 215 -10.79 15.95 12.31
N PRO A 216 -12.06 16.17 12.71
CA PRO A 216 -12.62 15.51 13.88
C PRO A 216 -12.70 14.00 13.73
N ALA A 217 -13.17 13.51 12.58
CA ALA A 217 -13.27 12.08 12.29
C ALA A 217 -11.91 11.38 12.22
N ALA A 218 -10.87 12.07 11.73
CA ALA A 218 -9.50 11.54 11.73
C ALA A 218 -8.91 11.49 13.16
N ALA A 219 -9.20 12.47 14.00
CA ALA A 219 -8.80 12.46 15.42
C ALA A 219 -9.49 11.33 16.20
N GLU A 220 -10.76 11.10 15.96
CA GLU A 220 -11.53 9.98 16.52
C GLU A 220 -10.92 8.63 16.09
N ALA A 221 -10.56 8.47 14.81
CA ALA A 221 -9.91 7.28 14.30
C ALA A 221 -8.53 7.06 14.96
N LEU A 222 -7.76 8.12 15.22
CA LEU A 222 -6.47 8.03 15.92
C LEU A 222 -6.68 7.53 17.36
N ALA A 223 -7.61 8.10 18.11
CA ALA A 223 -7.92 7.66 19.47
C ALA A 223 -8.32 6.17 19.49
N PHE A 224 -9.14 5.74 18.54
CA PHE A 224 -9.55 4.33 18.43
C PHE A 224 -8.37 3.37 18.22
N VAL A 225 -7.42 3.68 17.34
CA VAL A 225 -6.27 2.78 17.11
C VAL A 225 -5.29 2.77 18.27
N GLN A 226 -5.21 3.84 19.06
CA GLN A 226 -4.41 3.90 20.29
C GLN A 226 -4.94 2.98 21.40
N GLU A 227 -6.24 2.70 21.42
CA GLU A 227 -6.90 1.81 22.37
C GLU A 227 -7.14 0.39 21.83
N ALA A 228 -6.77 0.14 20.56
CA ALA A 228 -7.05 -1.13 19.90
C ALA A 228 -6.22 -2.28 20.49
N GLN A 229 -6.83 -3.46 20.62
CA GLN A 229 -6.17 -4.67 21.13
C GLN A 229 -5.03 -5.16 20.22
N ALA A 230 -5.12 -4.93 18.92
CA ALA A 230 -4.08 -5.29 17.96
C ALA A 230 -4.05 -4.30 16.79
N VAL A 231 -2.86 -3.88 16.40
CA VAL A 231 -2.62 -2.99 15.26
C VAL A 231 -1.42 -3.44 14.44
N ASN A 232 -1.48 -3.12 13.17
CA ASN A 232 -0.38 -3.23 12.23
C ASN A 232 0.17 -1.84 11.94
N ALA A 233 1.47 -1.63 11.98
CA ALA A 233 2.07 -0.37 11.58
C ALA A 233 3.15 -0.58 10.51
N ASP A 234 3.24 0.39 9.60
CA ASP A 234 4.23 0.41 8.53
C ASP A 234 4.49 1.87 8.12
N GLU A 235 5.62 2.16 7.51
CA GLU A 235 5.94 3.47 7.00
C GLU A 235 6.67 3.40 5.66
N THR A 236 6.46 4.42 4.84
CA THR A 236 7.12 4.54 3.54
C THR A 236 7.64 5.95 3.33
N GLY A 237 8.78 6.08 2.63
CA GLY A 237 9.29 7.39 2.24
C GLY A 237 8.21 8.16 1.47
N PHE A 238 8.07 9.46 1.74
CA PHE A 238 7.15 10.37 1.10
C PHE A 238 7.87 11.67 0.74
N ALA A 239 7.43 12.37 -0.30
CA ALA A 239 7.97 13.66 -0.65
C ALA A 239 6.99 14.75 -0.20
N GLN A 240 7.49 15.73 0.54
CA GLN A 240 6.78 16.95 0.89
C GLN A 240 7.67 18.13 0.48
N GLY A 241 7.11 19.17 -0.11
CA GLY A 241 7.86 20.32 -0.61
C GLY A 241 8.82 20.90 0.43
N ARG A 242 9.81 21.63 -0.05
CA ARG A 242 10.80 22.27 0.80
C ARG A 242 10.15 23.42 1.57
N GLU A 243 10.34 23.45 2.86
CA GLU A 243 10.15 24.61 3.71
C GLU A 243 11.51 25.16 4.12
N GLU A 244 11.59 26.42 4.53
CA GLU A 244 12.85 27.10 4.87
C GLU A 244 13.78 26.20 5.70
N GLY A 245 14.96 25.87 5.14
CA GLY A 245 16.00 25.07 5.76
C GLY A 245 15.76 23.56 5.87
N ARG A 246 14.64 23.02 5.39
CA ARG A 246 14.33 21.59 5.48
C ARG A 246 14.29 20.91 4.12
N ALA A 247 14.95 19.74 4.01
CA ALA A 247 14.88 18.92 2.80
C ALA A 247 13.43 18.44 2.55
N GLY A 248 13.03 18.33 1.27
CA GLY A 248 11.70 17.86 0.85
C GLY A 248 11.39 16.39 1.17
N ARG A 249 11.99 15.81 2.22
CA ARG A 249 11.82 14.41 2.65
C ARG A 249 10.85 14.31 3.82
N ALA A 250 9.86 13.46 3.66
CA ALA A 250 8.93 13.10 4.71
C ALA A 250 8.72 11.57 4.72
N TRP A 251 7.91 11.08 5.66
CA TRP A 251 7.53 9.69 5.81
C TRP A 251 6.03 9.61 6.00
N LEU A 252 5.39 8.75 5.22
CA LEU A 252 3.99 8.43 5.39
C LEU A 252 3.90 7.17 6.24
N TRP A 253 3.22 7.28 7.35
CA TRP A 253 2.96 6.24 8.34
C TRP A 253 1.55 5.73 8.19
N VAL A 254 1.34 4.46 8.48
CA VAL A 254 0.03 3.84 8.64
C VAL A 254 -0.02 3.06 9.95
N VAL A 255 -1.11 3.23 10.69
CA VAL A 255 -1.48 2.35 11.80
C VAL A 255 -2.88 1.83 11.52
N ALA A 256 -3.04 0.52 11.52
CA ALA A 256 -4.24 -0.16 11.09
C ALA A 256 -4.70 -1.19 12.12
N SER A 257 -5.88 -1.02 12.68
CA SER A 257 -6.65 -2.08 13.33
C SER A 257 -7.51 -2.82 12.28
N ALA A 258 -8.23 -3.84 12.68
CA ALA A 258 -9.10 -4.60 11.77
C ALA A 258 -10.13 -3.74 11.01
N LEU A 259 -10.63 -2.66 11.61
CA LEU A 259 -11.73 -1.85 11.09
C LEU A 259 -11.40 -0.36 10.88
N VAL A 260 -10.31 0.13 11.46
CA VAL A 260 -9.93 1.55 11.42
C VAL A 260 -8.46 1.67 11.02
N VAL A 261 -8.19 2.55 10.08
CA VAL A 261 -6.84 2.83 9.58
C VAL A 261 -6.55 4.31 9.68
N VAL A 262 -5.40 4.66 10.22
CA VAL A 262 -4.92 6.03 10.34
C VAL A 262 -3.67 6.20 9.49
N PHE A 263 -3.64 7.27 8.69
CA PHE A 263 -2.47 7.71 7.95
C PHE A 263 -1.93 9.00 8.54
N HIS A 264 -0.61 9.12 8.57
CA HIS A 264 0.06 10.33 9.05
C HIS A 264 1.33 10.59 8.24
N ILE A 265 1.60 11.86 7.92
CA ILE A 265 2.81 12.28 7.19
C ILE A 265 3.65 13.14 8.12
N ALA A 266 4.86 12.69 8.39
CA ALA A 266 5.80 13.39 9.25
C ALA A 266 7.16 13.53 8.58
N ARG A 267 7.92 14.58 8.92
CA ARG A 267 9.28 14.76 8.42
C ARG A 267 10.30 13.83 9.08
N SER A 268 9.87 13.08 10.09
CA SER A 268 10.70 12.13 10.84
C SER A 268 10.23 10.70 10.66
N ARG A 269 11.18 9.75 10.65
CA ARG A 269 10.95 8.31 10.79
C ARG A 269 11.26 7.83 12.20
N GLY A 270 11.37 8.74 13.16
CA GLY A 270 11.81 8.45 14.52
C GLY A 270 10.71 7.94 15.44
N GLY A 271 11.12 7.41 16.60
CA GLY A 271 10.22 6.84 17.61
C GLY A 271 9.19 7.82 18.19
N GLN A 272 9.45 9.13 18.14
CA GLN A 272 8.47 10.14 18.56
C GLN A 272 7.18 10.09 17.74
N VAL A 273 7.30 9.87 16.40
CA VAL A 273 6.12 9.74 15.55
C VAL A 273 5.37 8.46 15.85
N ALA A 274 6.08 7.35 16.05
CA ALA A 274 5.46 6.09 16.45
C ALA A 274 4.71 6.20 17.78
N ARG A 275 5.30 6.89 18.79
CA ARG A 275 4.63 7.16 20.07
C ARG A 275 3.40 8.05 19.92
N HIS A 276 3.47 9.08 19.10
CA HIS A 276 2.33 9.93 18.82
C HIS A 276 1.16 9.12 18.21
N LEU A 277 1.45 8.20 17.30
CA LEU A 277 0.43 7.40 16.61
C LEU A 277 -0.15 6.27 17.45
N LEU A 278 0.67 5.65 18.30
CA LEU A 278 0.26 4.51 19.12
C LEU A 278 -0.18 4.92 20.54
N GLY A 279 0.23 6.08 21.01
CA GLY A 279 0.13 6.47 22.42
C GLY A 279 1.38 6.03 23.21
N GLU A 280 1.72 6.76 24.25
CA GLU A 280 2.87 6.45 25.12
C GLU A 280 2.67 5.11 25.85
N ASP A 281 1.45 4.83 26.30
CA ASP A 281 1.05 3.67 27.09
C ASP A 281 0.30 2.60 26.27
N PHE A 282 0.66 2.45 25.00
CA PHE A 282 -0.01 1.46 24.13
C PHE A 282 0.04 0.05 24.73
N ALA A 283 -1.13 -0.48 25.07
CA ALA A 283 -1.29 -1.77 25.72
C ALA A 283 -1.65 -2.93 24.76
N GLY A 284 -1.95 -2.63 23.52
CA GLY A 284 -2.30 -3.63 22.49
C GLY A 284 -1.09 -4.37 21.92
N ILE A 285 -1.35 -5.25 20.98
CA ILE A 285 -0.30 -5.97 20.24
C ILE A 285 0.03 -5.22 18.96
N LEU A 286 1.30 -4.91 18.77
CA LEU A 286 1.83 -4.22 17.59
C LEU A 286 2.54 -5.17 16.64
N THR A 287 2.07 -5.29 15.40
CA THR A 287 2.76 -6.01 14.32
C THR A 287 3.48 -5.04 13.39
N THR A 288 4.80 -5.18 13.26
CA THR A 288 5.65 -4.30 12.44
C THR A 288 6.80 -5.07 11.79
N ASP A 289 7.61 -4.36 11.00
CA ASP A 289 8.97 -4.78 10.68
C ASP A 289 9.91 -4.65 11.91
N ARG A 290 11.23 -4.78 11.71
CA ARG A 290 12.23 -4.67 12.78
C ARG A 290 12.70 -3.23 13.04
N TRP A 291 12.05 -2.22 12.50
CA TRP A 291 12.50 -0.84 12.64
C TRP A 291 12.56 -0.40 14.13
N SER A 292 13.62 0.29 14.49
CA SER A 292 13.90 0.65 15.89
C SER A 292 12.94 1.70 16.48
N ALA A 293 12.19 2.42 15.65
CA ALA A 293 11.20 3.40 16.11
C ALA A 293 10.12 2.79 17.02
N TYR A 294 9.86 1.49 16.90
CA TYR A 294 8.88 0.75 17.69
C TYR A 294 9.48 0.08 18.95
N GLY A 295 10.73 0.37 19.28
CA GLY A 295 11.44 -0.26 20.40
C GLY A 295 10.94 0.13 21.80
N PHE A 296 10.00 1.06 21.90
CA PHE A 296 9.36 1.45 23.17
C PHE A 296 8.20 0.51 23.56
N VAL A 297 7.65 -0.25 22.61
CA VAL A 297 6.61 -1.25 22.88
C VAL A 297 7.24 -2.48 23.50
N ASP A 298 6.63 -3.00 24.57
CA ASP A 298 7.11 -4.20 25.25
C ASP A 298 7.26 -5.39 24.29
N ALA A 299 8.28 -6.21 24.52
CA ALA A 299 8.57 -7.35 23.65
C ALA A 299 7.43 -8.40 23.62
N GLY A 300 6.65 -8.52 24.68
CA GLY A 300 5.48 -9.40 24.76
C GLY A 300 4.27 -8.85 24.00
N GLN A 301 4.25 -7.55 23.72
CA GLN A 301 3.19 -6.87 22.99
C GLN A 301 3.58 -6.58 21.52
N ARG A 302 4.66 -7.15 21.03
CA ARG A 302 5.16 -6.90 19.68
C ARG A 302 5.30 -8.18 18.87
N GLN A 303 4.79 -8.19 17.66
CA GLN A 303 5.01 -9.22 16.64
C GLN A 303 5.89 -8.67 15.52
N VAL A 304 7.03 -9.27 15.27
CA VAL A 304 7.88 -8.94 14.12
C VAL A 304 7.42 -9.71 12.87
N CYS A 305 7.31 -9.00 11.78
CA CYS A 305 6.82 -9.52 10.51
C CYS A 305 7.75 -10.58 9.91
N TRP A 306 7.28 -11.82 9.79
CA TRP A 306 8.02 -12.93 9.17
C TRP A 306 8.25 -12.79 7.67
N ALA A 307 7.47 -11.96 6.97
CA ALA A 307 7.76 -11.64 5.56
C ALA A 307 9.05 -10.82 5.43
N HIS A 308 9.33 -9.90 6.37
CA HIS A 308 10.58 -9.15 6.43
C HIS A 308 11.74 -10.04 6.84
N LEU A 309 11.57 -10.90 7.86
CA LEU A 309 12.59 -11.88 8.24
C LEU A 309 12.95 -12.84 7.09
N THR A 310 11.96 -13.24 6.29
CA THR A 310 12.21 -14.04 5.09
C THR A 310 13.18 -13.36 4.12
N ARG A 311 13.04 -12.04 3.93
CA ARG A 311 13.98 -11.25 3.12
C ARG A 311 15.36 -11.13 3.77
N ASP A 312 15.41 -11.00 5.09
CA ASP A 312 16.67 -10.99 5.83
C ASP A 312 17.42 -12.32 5.67
N PHE A 313 16.73 -13.45 5.79
CA PHE A 313 17.30 -14.78 5.59
C PHE A 313 17.74 -15.01 4.13
N GLN A 314 16.97 -14.50 3.17
CA GLN A 314 17.44 -14.47 1.78
C GLN A 314 18.72 -13.64 1.64
N GLY A 315 18.81 -12.51 2.35
CA GLY A 315 20.05 -11.73 2.40
C GLY A 315 21.24 -12.49 3.02
N PHE A 316 21.01 -13.41 3.95
CA PHE A 316 22.06 -14.33 4.42
C PHE A 316 22.52 -15.26 3.30
N ILE A 317 21.54 -15.84 2.57
CA ILE A 317 21.82 -16.73 1.42
C ILE A 317 22.61 -16.01 0.32
N ASP A 318 22.19 -14.79 -0.01
CA ASP A 318 22.81 -13.98 -1.08
C ASP A 318 24.28 -13.64 -0.79
N ARG A 319 24.66 -13.55 0.49
CA ARG A 319 26.04 -13.29 0.92
C ARG A 319 26.96 -14.52 0.90
N GLY A 320 26.36 -15.71 0.85
CA GLY A 320 27.10 -16.96 0.73
C GLY A 320 27.81 -17.41 2.02
N GLY A 321 28.81 -18.27 1.86
CA GLY A 321 29.61 -18.83 2.96
C GLY A 321 28.77 -19.51 4.05
N GLU A 322 29.25 -19.44 5.29
CA GLU A 322 28.56 -20.03 6.45
C GLU A 322 27.22 -19.33 6.73
N GLY A 323 27.15 -18.01 6.51
CA GLY A 323 25.89 -17.26 6.58
C GLY A 323 24.86 -17.76 5.57
N GLY A 324 25.29 -18.11 4.35
CA GLY A 324 24.41 -18.66 3.33
C GLY A 324 23.88 -20.05 3.68
N ARG A 325 24.68 -20.91 4.30
CA ARG A 325 24.24 -22.23 4.82
C ARG A 325 23.14 -22.03 5.86
N ILE A 326 23.42 -21.20 6.87
CA ILE A 326 22.49 -20.92 7.97
C ILE A 326 21.20 -20.28 7.43
N GLY A 327 21.30 -19.36 6.47
CA GLY A 327 20.15 -18.74 5.81
C GLY A 327 19.22 -19.76 5.16
N ARG A 328 19.75 -20.79 4.48
CA ARG A 328 18.94 -21.88 3.91
C ARG A 328 18.22 -22.70 4.99
N GLU A 329 18.89 -22.96 6.11
CA GLU A 329 18.27 -23.69 7.22
C GLU A 329 17.14 -22.88 7.88
N LEU A 330 17.35 -21.56 8.10
CA LEU A 330 16.31 -20.63 8.57
C LEU A 330 15.10 -20.59 7.64
N MET A 331 15.34 -20.59 6.32
CA MET A 331 14.27 -20.67 5.33
C MET A 331 13.53 -22.01 5.37
N GLY A 332 14.21 -23.12 5.70
CA GLY A 332 13.60 -24.44 5.94
C GLY A 332 12.66 -24.40 7.14
N GLU A 333 13.10 -23.84 8.27
CA GLU A 333 12.26 -23.70 9.47
C GLU A 333 11.04 -22.81 9.22
N ARG A 334 11.25 -21.67 8.55
CA ARG A 334 10.16 -20.79 8.10
C ARG A 334 9.14 -21.55 7.25
N HIS A 335 9.58 -22.36 6.28
CA HIS A 335 8.68 -23.14 5.43
C HIS A 335 7.86 -24.16 6.24
N ARG A 336 8.51 -24.80 7.22
CA ARG A 336 7.91 -25.77 8.11
C ARG A 336 6.77 -25.18 8.94
N PHE A 337 7.02 -24.05 9.62
CA PHE A 337 5.99 -23.46 10.48
C PHE A 337 4.85 -22.84 9.68
N PHE A 338 5.09 -22.18 8.53
CA PHE A 338 4.01 -21.64 7.71
C PHE A 338 3.09 -22.75 7.18
N LYS A 339 3.62 -23.94 6.86
CA LYS A 339 2.79 -25.09 6.51
C LYS A 339 1.84 -25.48 7.65
N TRP A 340 2.31 -25.44 8.91
CA TRP A 340 1.45 -25.74 10.06
C TRP A 340 0.50 -24.59 10.36
N TYR A 341 0.94 -23.37 10.27
CA TYR A 341 0.10 -22.19 10.45
C TYR A 341 -1.10 -22.17 9.49
N HIS A 342 -0.87 -22.45 8.20
CA HIS A 342 -1.97 -22.59 7.23
C HIS A 342 -2.94 -23.70 7.59
N ARG A 343 -2.45 -24.84 8.08
CA ARG A 343 -3.32 -25.95 8.53
C ARG A 343 -4.19 -25.57 9.73
N VAL A 344 -3.68 -24.75 10.65
CA VAL A 344 -4.51 -24.20 11.75
C VAL A 344 -5.62 -23.34 11.19
N ARG A 345 -5.31 -22.45 10.26
CA ARG A 345 -6.30 -21.58 9.60
C ARG A 345 -7.34 -22.35 8.78
N GLU A 346 -6.95 -23.47 8.19
CA GLU A 346 -7.84 -24.37 7.44
C GLU A 346 -8.60 -25.32 8.36
N GLY A 347 -8.40 -25.27 9.69
CA GLY A 347 -9.03 -26.16 10.66
C GLY A 347 -8.53 -27.61 10.62
N THR A 348 -7.43 -27.89 9.88
CA THR A 348 -6.86 -29.24 9.72
C THR A 348 -5.76 -29.59 10.73
N LEU A 349 -5.43 -28.67 11.63
CA LEU A 349 -4.48 -28.84 12.74
C LEU A 349 -5.01 -28.07 13.96
N ALA A 350 -5.15 -28.76 15.09
CA ALA A 350 -5.54 -28.16 16.36
C ALA A 350 -4.48 -27.15 16.86
N ARG A 351 -4.92 -26.09 17.53
CA ARG A 351 -4.06 -25.02 18.02
C ARG A 351 -3.00 -25.52 18.98
N GLU A 352 -3.36 -26.36 19.95
CA GLU A 352 -2.44 -26.91 20.94
C GLU A 352 -1.35 -27.78 20.29
N ALA A 353 -1.71 -28.53 19.24
CA ALA A 353 -0.76 -29.31 18.47
C ALA A 353 0.19 -28.43 17.65
N PHE A 354 -0.26 -27.28 17.20
CA PHE A 354 0.57 -26.26 16.55
C PHE A 354 1.57 -25.67 17.55
N GLU A 355 1.11 -25.17 18.68
CA GLU A 355 1.96 -24.58 19.74
C GLU A 355 3.05 -25.53 20.19
N LYS A 356 2.70 -26.81 20.44
CA LYS A 356 3.69 -27.85 20.80
C LYS A 356 4.78 -28.01 19.73
N ARG A 357 4.42 -27.95 18.45
CA ARG A 357 5.36 -28.07 17.32
C ARG A 357 6.23 -26.83 17.20
N MET A 358 5.66 -25.63 17.44
CA MET A 358 6.36 -24.37 17.35
C MET A 358 7.54 -24.27 18.32
N ARG A 359 7.43 -24.83 19.54
CA ARG A 359 8.55 -24.86 20.52
C ARG A 359 9.85 -25.46 19.94
N GLY A 360 9.75 -26.42 19.03
CA GLY A 360 10.90 -26.99 18.33
C GLY A 360 11.49 -26.04 17.29
N VAL A 361 10.62 -25.35 16.55
CA VAL A 361 11.02 -24.34 15.56
C VAL A 361 11.69 -23.15 16.23
N GLU A 362 11.11 -22.64 17.31
CA GLU A 362 11.66 -21.53 18.11
C GLU A 362 13.09 -21.81 18.58
N ARG A 363 13.29 -22.98 19.21
CA ARG A 363 14.63 -23.41 19.65
C ARG A 363 15.62 -23.49 18.49
N ARG A 364 15.21 -24.08 17.37
CA ARG A 364 16.08 -24.25 16.20
C ARG A 364 16.44 -22.92 15.55
N VAL A 365 15.46 -22.04 15.35
CA VAL A 365 15.70 -20.69 14.83
C VAL A 365 16.63 -19.89 15.74
N GLY A 366 16.41 -19.91 17.06
CA GLY A 366 17.29 -19.26 18.02
C GLY A 366 18.72 -19.83 17.98
N GLN A 367 18.90 -21.15 17.86
CA GLN A 367 20.22 -21.78 17.70
C GLN A 367 20.93 -21.29 16.42
N LEU A 368 20.22 -21.32 15.27
CA LEU A 368 20.75 -20.90 13.98
C LEU A 368 21.14 -19.42 13.98
N LEU A 369 20.34 -18.55 14.60
CA LEU A 369 20.67 -17.14 14.72
C LEU A 369 21.88 -16.90 15.61
N ARG A 370 22.03 -17.63 16.74
CA ARG A 370 23.21 -17.59 17.61
C ARG A 370 24.46 -18.08 16.88
N GLU A 371 24.34 -19.14 16.10
CA GLU A 371 25.41 -19.65 15.24
C GLU A 371 25.83 -18.60 14.19
N ALA A 372 24.86 -17.97 13.52
CA ALA A 372 25.13 -16.89 12.54
C ALA A 372 25.82 -15.69 13.21
N ALA A 373 25.42 -15.33 14.42
CA ALA A 373 26.01 -14.20 15.15
C ALA A 373 27.51 -14.37 15.47
N VAL A 374 28.00 -15.62 15.48
CA VAL A 374 29.40 -15.98 15.80
C VAL A 374 30.17 -16.36 14.55
N ARG A 375 29.61 -17.21 13.67
CA ARG A 375 30.35 -17.88 12.57
C ARG A 375 30.18 -17.22 11.21
N ALA A 376 29.14 -16.43 10.99
CA ALA A 376 28.91 -15.78 9.72
C ALA A 376 29.79 -14.55 9.51
N GLU A 377 29.86 -14.06 8.29
CA GLU A 377 30.55 -12.82 7.95
C GLU A 377 29.93 -11.62 8.70
N LYS A 378 30.70 -10.53 8.86
CA LYS A 378 30.38 -9.38 9.72
C LYS A 378 28.95 -8.84 9.57
N LYS A 379 28.45 -8.73 8.33
CA LYS A 379 27.13 -8.16 8.03
C LYS A 379 26.00 -9.11 8.43
N THR A 380 26.12 -10.41 8.13
CA THR A 380 25.16 -11.43 8.57
C THR A 380 25.18 -11.61 10.06
N ALA A 381 26.37 -11.65 10.68
CA ALA A 381 26.51 -11.73 12.12
C ALA A 381 25.88 -10.53 12.86
N GLY A 382 26.05 -9.30 12.31
CA GLY A 382 25.38 -8.11 12.82
C GLY A 382 23.86 -8.21 12.74
N MET A 383 23.32 -8.61 11.60
CA MET A 383 21.88 -8.78 11.39
C MET A 383 21.30 -9.89 12.28
N ALA A 384 22.01 -11.00 12.46
CA ALA A 384 21.59 -12.07 13.37
C ALA A 384 21.48 -11.57 14.82
N ARG A 385 22.43 -10.77 15.29
CA ARG A 385 22.37 -10.14 16.63
C ARG A 385 21.19 -9.21 16.77
N GLU A 386 20.88 -8.41 15.75
CA GLU A 386 19.70 -7.54 15.75
C GLU A 386 18.38 -8.34 15.83
N ILE A 387 18.28 -9.47 15.10
CA ILE A 387 17.10 -10.34 15.17
C ILE A 387 16.99 -10.99 16.56
N LEU A 388 18.10 -11.44 17.15
CA LEU A 388 18.13 -12.04 18.49
C LEU A 388 17.68 -11.07 19.59
N ARG A 389 17.93 -9.77 19.47
CA ARG A 389 17.41 -8.76 20.41
C ARG A 389 15.87 -8.74 20.43
N LEU A 390 15.25 -9.18 19.35
CA LEU A 390 13.80 -9.24 19.17
C LEU A 390 13.27 -10.69 19.26
N GLU A 391 14.05 -11.64 19.80
CA GLU A 391 13.71 -13.08 19.77
C GLU A 391 12.30 -13.35 20.30
N LYS A 392 11.89 -12.72 21.40
CA LYS A 392 10.53 -12.84 21.94
C LYS A 392 9.45 -12.34 20.98
N CYS A 393 9.72 -11.24 20.29
CA CYS A 393 8.78 -10.62 19.33
C CYS A 393 8.55 -11.45 18.07
N LEU A 394 9.33 -12.49 17.81
CA LEU A 394 9.18 -13.34 16.64
C LEU A 394 7.97 -14.29 16.76
N TRP A 395 7.53 -14.60 17.99
CA TRP A 395 6.66 -15.72 18.29
C TRP A 395 5.33 -15.33 18.93
N THR A 396 5.04 -14.04 19.12
CA THR A 396 3.81 -13.54 19.75
C THR A 396 2.55 -14.14 19.11
N PHE A 397 2.55 -14.37 17.80
CA PHE A 397 1.45 -15.03 17.07
C PHE A 397 1.23 -16.51 17.49
N VAL A 398 2.21 -17.13 18.14
CA VAL A 398 2.07 -18.51 18.67
C VAL A 398 1.22 -18.50 19.94
N ASP A 399 1.39 -17.46 20.79
CA ASP A 399 0.69 -17.37 22.08
C ASP A 399 -0.67 -16.68 21.94
N VAL A 400 -0.84 -15.83 20.91
CA VAL A 400 -2.06 -15.05 20.69
C VAL A 400 -2.85 -15.62 19.51
N PRO A 401 -4.01 -16.22 19.75
CA PRO A 401 -4.91 -16.68 18.68
C PRO A 401 -5.26 -15.53 17.74
N GLU A 402 -5.46 -15.84 16.46
CA GLU A 402 -5.86 -14.89 15.39
C GLU A 402 -4.79 -13.85 15.00
N LEU A 403 -3.71 -13.68 15.76
CA LEU A 403 -2.60 -12.82 15.36
C LEU A 403 -1.87 -13.43 14.16
N GLU A 404 -1.68 -12.62 13.10
CA GLU A 404 -0.90 -13.06 11.95
C GLU A 404 0.62 -12.94 12.19
N PRO A 405 1.43 -13.92 11.71
CA PRO A 405 2.89 -13.82 11.80
C PRO A 405 3.48 -12.75 10.86
N THR A 406 2.65 -12.10 10.04
CA THR A 406 3.10 -11.13 9.01
C THR A 406 2.38 -9.81 9.14
N ASN A 407 3.04 -8.73 8.67
CA ASN A 407 2.44 -7.39 8.57
C ASN A 407 1.72 -7.16 7.22
N ASN A 408 1.25 -8.21 6.58
CA ASN A 408 0.62 -8.11 5.26
C ASN A 408 -0.61 -7.19 5.25
N PHE A 409 -1.32 -7.10 6.36
CA PHE A 409 -2.47 -6.21 6.48
C PHE A 409 -2.03 -4.74 6.43
N GLY A 410 -1.07 -4.32 7.24
CA GLY A 410 -0.48 -2.98 7.18
C GLY A 410 0.10 -2.65 5.81
N GLU A 411 0.83 -3.61 5.20
CA GLU A 411 1.37 -3.48 3.84
C GLU A 411 0.26 -3.30 2.77
N ARG A 412 -0.90 -3.95 2.93
CA ARG A 412 -2.07 -3.74 2.05
C ARG A 412 -2.66 -2.35 2.23
N CYS A 413 -2.80 -1.89 3.46
CA CYS A 413 -3.33 -0.56 3.77
C CYS A 413 -2.44 0.54 3.20
N ILE A 414 -1.12 0.47 3.39
CA ILE A 414 -0.18 1.50 2.92
C ILE A 414 -0.02 1.50 1.38
N ARG A 415 -0.42 0.44 0.68
CA ARG A 415 -0.26 0.33 -0.78
C ARG A 415 -0.89 1.50 -1.54
N HIS A 416 -2.04 2.01 -1.10
CA HIS A 416 -2.68 3.17 -1.72
C HIS A 416 -1.80 4.41 -1.65
N ALA A 417 -1.15 4.64 -0.53
CA ALA A 417 -0.22 5.75 -0.32
C ALA A 417 1.07 5.58 -1.16
N VAL A 418 1.59 4.35 -1.27
CA VAL A 418 2.74 4.05 -2.15
C VAL A 418 2.40 4.35 -3.61
N MET A 419 1.19 4.01 -4.05
CA MET A 419 0.74 4.31 -5.42
C MET A 419 0.51 5.81 -5.62
N TYR A 420 -0.08 6.51 -4.64
CA TYR A 420 -0.24 7.97 -4.67
C TYR A 420 1.13 8.65 -4.83
N ARG A 421 2.11 8.30 -3.99
CA ARG A 421 3.48 8.83 -4.08
C ARG A 421 4.11 8.66 -5.46
N LYS A 422 3.86 7.53 -6.13
CA LYS A 422 4.41 7.23 -7.46
C LYS A 422 3.73 8.03 -8.58
N THR A 423 2.49 8.46 -8.40
CA THR A 423 1.70 9.17 -9.41
C THR A 423 1.66 10.69 -9.19
N SER A 424 1.59 11.15 -7.94
CA SER A 424 1.51 12.57 -7.58
C SER A 424 2.85 13.19 -7.14
N PHE A 425 3.90 12.37 -6.98
CA PHE A 425 5.22 12.78 -6.47
C PHE A 425 5.21 13.36 -5.04
N GLY A 426 4.13 13.18 -4.28
CA GLY A 426 3.97 13.67 -2.92
C GLY A 426 3.11 14.93 -2.81
N THR A 427 3.37 15.78 -1.82
CA THR A 427 2.65 17.01 -1.53
C THR A 427 3.60 18.21 -1.56
N GLN A 428 3.08 19.41 -1.86
CA GLN A 428 3.91 20.61 -1.93
C GLN A 428 4.12 21.28 -0.56
N ASN A 429 3.17 21.14 0.34
CA ASN A 429 3.18 21.77 1.67
C ASN A 429 2.50 20.87 2.70
N GLU A 430 2.48 21.34 3.94
CA GLU A 430 1.88 20.61 5.07
C GLU A 430 0.35 20.50 4.93
N GLU A 431 -0.34 21.52 4.45
CA GLU A 431 -1.80 21.47 4.23
C GLU A 431 -2.20 20.37 3.26
N GLY A 432 -1.45 20.22 2.14
CA GLY A 432 -1.63 19.10 1.22
C GLY A 432 -1.36 17.75 1.88
N SER A 433 -0.38 17.67 2.80
CA SER A 433 -0.14 16.45 3.58
C SER A 433 -1.31 16.13 4.52
N ARG A 434 -1.87 17.12 5.22
CA ARG A 434 -3.07 16.95 6.06
C ARG A 434 -4.27 16.45 5.25
N PHE A 435 -4.46 16.98 4.03
CA PHE A 435 -5.50 16.46 3.15
C PHE A 435 -5.28 14.96 2.82
N VAL A 436 -4.07 14.59 2.40
CA VAL A 436 -3.75 13.19 2.04
C VAL A 436 -3.94 12.25 3.23
N GLU A 437 -3.48 12.61 4.42
CA GLU A 437 -3.68 11.83 5.64
C GLU A 437 -5.15 11.56 5.92
N ARG A 438 -5.95 12.62 5.95
CA ARG A 438 -7.35 12.56 6.35
C ARG A 438 -8.23 11.86 5.33
N ILE A 439 -8.02 12.13 4.04
CA ILE A 439 -8.78 11.47 2.98
C ILE A 439 -8.43 9.97 2.88
N PHE A 440 -7.17 9.58 3.11
CA PHE A 440 -6.78 8.17 3.14
C PHE A 440 -7.32 7.47 4.39
N THR A 441 -7.25 8.11 5.54
CA THR A 441 -7.84 7.61 6.79
C THR A 441 -9.33 7.33 6.58
N ALA A 442 -10.10 8.31 6.10
CA ALA A 442 -11.52 8.15 5.86
C ALA A 442 -11.82 7.08 4.80
N THR A 443 -11.23 7.20 3.62
CA THR A 443 -11.59 6.30 2.50
C THR A 443 -11.14 4.86 2.71
N THR A 444 -10.03 4.62 3.43
CA THR A 444 -9.56 3.26 3.71
C THR A 444 -10.38 2.63 4.82
N THR A 445 -10.65 3.36 5.90
CA THR A 445 -11.51 2.91 7.02
C THR A 445 -12.90 2.54 6.54
N LEU A 446 -13.57 3.44 5.80
CA LEU A 446 -14.92 3.19 5.27
C LEU A 446 -14.97 1.98 4.34
N LYS A 447 -13.91 1.77 3.53
CA LYS A 447 -13.83 0.59 2.67
C LYS A 447 -13.70 -0.71 3.47
N LEU A 448 -12.94 -0.72 4.57
CA LEU A 448 -12.84 -1.88 5.46
C LEU A 448 -14.19 -2.18 6.12
N GLN A 449 -14.94 -1.16 6.44
CA GLN A 449 -16.28 -1.26 7.04
C GLN A 449 -17.40 -1.47 6.01
N ASN A 450 -17.08 -1.55 4.71
CA ASN A 450 -18.04 -1.65 3.60
C ASN A 450 -19.11 -0.53 3.62
N ARG A 451 -18.70 0.71 3.99
CA ARG A 451 -19.56 1.90 4.03
C ARG A 451 -19.42 2.74 2.76
N ASP A 452 -20.47 3.48 2.41
CA ASP A 452 -20.45 4.40 1.26
C ASP A 452 -19.55 5.60 1.54
N VAL A 453 -18.46 5.67 0.78
CA VAL A 453 -17.41 6.69 0.92
C VAL A 453 -17.92 8.06 0.48
N LEU A 454 -18.63 8.13 -0.66
CA LEU A 454 -19.07 9.42 -1.20
C LEU A 454 -20.19 10.03 -0.34
N ALA A 455 -21.12 9.22 0.15
CA ALA A 455 -22.16 9.66 1.10
C ALA A 455 -21.50 10.20 2.37
N PHE A 456 -20.59 9.45 2.98
CA PHE A 456 -19.89 9.88 4.19
C PHE A 456 -19.16 11.22 4.01
N LEU A 457 -18.39 11.41 2.93
CA LEU A 457 -17.69 12.66 2.66
C LEU A 457 -18.66 13.83 2.43
N THR A 458 -19.78 13.57 1.77
CA THR A 458 -20.84 14.58 1.54
C THR A 458 -21.45 15.03 2.88
N ASP A 459 -21.81 14.08 3.73
CA ASP A 459 -22.44 14.34 5.03
C ASP A 459 -21.46 15.04 6.00
N THR A 460 -20.18 14.64 5.98
CA THR A 460 -19.11 15.28 6.75
C THR A 460 -18.96 16.75 6.37
N LEU A 461 -18.93 17.04 5.08
CA LEU A 461 -18.82 18.42 4.60
C LEU A 461 -20.07 19.23 4.89
N ALA A 462 -21.27 18.65 4.69
CA ALA A 462 -22.53 19.29 5.01
C ALA A 462 -22.64 19.65 6.50
N ALA A 463 -22.20 18.76 7.39
CA ALA A 463 -22.14 19.03 8.82
C ALA A 463 -21.13 20.13 9.14
N HIS A 464 -19.93 20.07 8.58
CA HIS A 464 -18.88 21.08 8.77
C HIS A 464 -19.36 22.50 8.39
N ARG A 465 -19.98 22.66 7.22
CA ARG A 465 -20.52 23.95 6.72
C ARG A 465 -21.65 24.51 7.58
N ARG A 466 -22.35 23.63 8.31
CA ARG A 466 -23.43 24.01 9.24
C ARG A 466 -22.96 24.18 10.69
N GLY A 467 -21.66 23.93 10.97
CA GLY A 467 -21.14 23.93 12.34
C GLY A 467 -21.70 22.80 13.21
N LEU A 468 -22.11 21.68 12.59
CA LEU A 468 -22.65 20.50 13.25
C LEU A 468 -21.57 19.43 13.38
N GLN A 469 -21.81 18.47 14.28
CA GLN A 469 -20.98 17.28 14.38
C GLN A 469 -21.14 16.41 13.12
N GLY A 470 -20.02 16.03 12.49
CA GLY A 470 -20.01 15.14 11.34
C GLY A 470 -20.21 13.67 11.72
N PRO A 471 -20.41 12.78 10.72
CA PRO A 471 -20.53 11.36 10.96
C PRO A 471 -19.20 10.76 11.48
N SER A 472 -19.31 9.75 12.36
CA SER A 472 -18.17 9.03 12.92
C SER A 472 -17.56 8.06 11.92
N LEU A 473 -16.19 7.92 11.97
CA LEU A 473 -15.44 6.87 11.28
C LEU A 473 -15.41 5.55 12.07
N LEU A 474 -15.84 5.55 13.31
CA LEU A 474 -15.84 4.33 14.09
C LEU A 474 -16.86 3.33 13.55
N PRO A 475 -16.60 2.01 13.71
CA PRO A 475 -17.57 1.00 13.34
C PRO A 475 -18.82 1.17 14.21
N SER A 476 -20.01 1.03 13.61
CA SER A 476 -21.24 0.88 14.40
C SER A 476 -21.16 -0.43 15.17
N GLU A 477 -21.72 -0.49 16.38
CA GLU A 477 -21.74 -1.67 17.26
C GLU A 477 -22.28 -2.95 16.59
N THR A 478 -22.98 -2.80 15.47
CA THR A 478 -23.60 -3.89 14.70
C THR A 478 -22.70 -4.53 13.64
N VAL A 479 -21.52 -4.02 13.40
CA VAL A 479 -20.58 -4.63 12.42
C VAL A 479 -19.73 -5.66 13.16
N PRO A 480 -19.93 -6.98 12.94
CA PRO A 480 -19.05 -7.97 13.54
C PRO A 480 -17.61 -7.71 13.05
N PRO A 481 -16.59 -7.84 13.91
CA PRO A 481 -15.22 -7.73 13.47
C PRO A 481 -15.03 -8.76 12.34
N LEU A 482 -14.75 -8.28 11.14
CA LEU A 482 -14.27 -9.15 10.06
C LEU A 482 -13.04 -9.83 10.64
N ALA A 483 -13.15 -11.13 10.90
CA ALA A 483 -12.00 -11.96 11.17
C ALA A 483 -10.93 -11.53 10.15
N LEU A 484 -9.73 -11.20 10.61
CA LEU A 484 -8.62 -10.73 9.78
C LEU A 484 -8.52 -11.66 8.56
N ALA A 485 -9.30 -11.34 7.53
CA ALA A 485 -9.46 -12.20 6.38
C ALA A 485 -8.16 -12.17 5.60
N ALA A 486 -7.66 -13.32 5.39
CA ALA A 486 -6.47 -13.71 4.68
C ALA A 486 -6.21 -13.03 3.34
#